data_5f4e05050dc21fa73e94d2bf05486205
#
_entry.id   5f4e05050dc21fa73e94d2bf05486205
#
_cell.length_a   1.000
_cell.length_b   1.000
_cell.length_c   1.000
_cell.angle_alpha   90.00
_cell.angle_beta   90.00
_cell.angle_gamma   90.00
#
_symmetry.space_group_name_H-M   'P 1'
#
loop_
_entity.id
_entity.type
_entity.pdbx_description
1 polymer ?
#
loop_
_entity_poly.entity_id
_entity_poly.type
_entity_poly.pdbx_seq_one_letter_code
_entity_poly.pdbx_strand_id
1 'polypeptide(L)'
;MTTTIRLQREAFDVAAEAARMTHGRTDIGAVVTFTGLCRADENGQPIAALTLEHYPGMAEAEIARHVEEARARWPLLGVTVIHRYGRIAAGEVIVLVATASSHREAAFAAASFLMDYLKTRAPFWKQVETVAGTAWVDAKVADDAAAERWSGKPPEREAAK
;
A
#
# COMPACT_ATOMS: atom_id res chain seq x y z
N MET A 1 -7.30 -17.70 2.66
CA MET A 1 -6.50 -16.46 2.70
C MET A 1 -7.32 -15.37 3.34
N THR A 2 -6.69 -14.56 4.20
CA THR A 2 -7.34 -13.41 4.85
C THR A 2 -7.05 -12.14 4.03
N THR A 3 -8.08 -11.39 3.67
CA THR A 3 -7.93 -10.10 2.98
C THR A 3 -8.61 -9.01 3.79
N THR A 4 -7.87 -7.93 4.07
CA THR A 4 -8.39 -6.72 4.71
C THR A 4 -8.07 -5.51 3.84
N ILE A 5 -9.07 -4.78 3.42
CA ILE A 5 -8.93 -3.52 2.69
C ILE A 5 -9.76 -2.47 3.43
N ARG A 6 -9.11 -1.40 3.89
CA ARG A 6 -9.78 -0.29 4.59
C ARG A 6 -9.26 1.06 4.11
N LEU A 7 -10.18 1.96 3.84
CA LEU A 7 -9.91 3.39 3.71
C LEU A 7 -10.53 4.09 4.91
N GLN A 8 -9.74 4.87 5.64
CA GLN A 8 -10.17 5.50 6.88
C GLN A 8 -9.44 6.82 7.14
N ARG A 9 -10.05 7.70 7.91
CA ARG A 9 -9.42 8.96 8.37
C ARG A 9 -8.53 8.73 9.58
N GLU A 10 -8.95 7.83 10.46
CA GLU A 10 -8.36 7.59 11.77
C GLU A 10 -6.99 6.92 11.63
N ALA A 11 -6.11 7.24 12.57
CA ALA A 11 -4.87 6.50 12.74
C ALA A 11 -5.14 5.03 13.11
N PHE A 12 -4.20 4.17 12.83
CA PHE A 12 -4.28 2.75 13.17
C PHE A 12 -2.91 2.26 13.69
N ASP A 13 -2.96 1.18 14.45
CA ASP A 13 -1.77 0.52 14.99
C ASP A 13 -1.24 -0.51 14.01
N VAL A 14 -0.10 -0.20 13.39
CA VAL A 14 0.57 -1.06 12.39
C VAL A 14 0.95 -2.42 13.00
N ALA A 15 1.43 -2.43 14.24
CA ALA A 15 1.84 -3.67 14.90
C ALA A 15 0.65 -4.57 15.21
N ALA A 16 -0.46 -4.00 15.65
CA ALA A 16 -1.70 -4.74 15.89
C ALA A 16 -2.27 -5.33 14.59
N GLU A 17 -2.23 -4.58 13.49
CA GLU A 17 -2.71 -5.08 12.19
C GLU A 17 -1.83 -6.23 11.66
N ALA A 18 -0.51 -6.14 11.79
CA ALA A 18 0.40 -7.21 11.44
C ALA A 18 0.18 -8.47 12.31
N ALA A 19 -0.02 -8.29 13.62
CA ALA A 19 -0.28 -9.39 14.54
C ALA A 19 -1.58 -10.12 14.22
N ARG A 20 -2.63 -9.42 13.79
CA ARG A 20 -3.90 -10.05 13.35
C ARG A 20 -3.71 -11.01 12.18
N MET A 21 -2.77 -10.72 11.29
CA MET A 21 -2.49 -11.58 10.13
C MET A 21 -1.98 -12.97 10.53
N THR A 22 -1.19 -13.04 11.58
CA THR A 22 -0.50 -14.25 12.03
C THR A 22 -1.21 -14.97 13.18
N HIS A 23 -2.18 -14.31 13.81
CA HIS A 23 -2.85 -14.87 14.99
C HIS A 23 -3.49 -16.23 14.69
N GLY A 24 -3.07 -17.25 15.43
CA GLY A 24 -3.57 -18.62 15.29
C GLY A 24 -3.16 -19.33 13.98
N ARG A 25 -2.21 -18.79 13.23
CA ARG A 25 -1.74 -19.32 11.94
C ARG A 25 -0.35 -19.94 12.08
N THR A 26 -0.18 -21.17 11.61
CA THR A 26 1.10 -21.90 11.61
C THR A 26 1.62 -22.18 10.21
N ASP A 27 0.88 -21.80 9.20
CA ASP A 27 1.20 -21.97 7.78
C ASP A 27 1.91 -20.73 7.17
N ILE A 28 1.93 -19.61 7.88
CA ILE A 28 2.62 -18.39 7.47
C ILE A 28 4.09 -18.47 7.89
N GLY A 29 4.98 -18.47 6.91
CA GLY A 29 6.43 -18.47 7.13
C GLY A 29 7.07 -17.07 6.97
N ALA A 30 6.35 -16.12 6.34
CA ALA A 30 6.85 -14.77 6.11
C ALA A 30 5.72 -13.75 6.11
N VAL A 31 5.96 -12.61 6.76
CA VAL A 31 5.13 -11.41 6.68
C VAL A 31 6.02 -10.25 6.30
N VAL A 32 5.61 -9.49 5.28
CA VAL A 32 6.25 -8.24 4.89
C VAL A 32 5.28 -7.10 5.15
N THR A 33 5.73 -6.08 5.84
CA THR A 33 4.97 -4.85 6.06
C THR A 33 5.67 -3.66 5.45
N PHE A 34 4.95 -2.88 4.69
CA PHE A 34 5.36 -1.55 4.26
C PHE A 34 4.48 -0.52 4.96
N THR A 35 5.11 0.48 5.55
CA THR A 35 4.42 1.60 6.19
C THR A 35 4.88 2.90 5.54
N GLY A 36 3.96 3.63 4.92
CA GLY A 36 4.19 4.95 4.37
C GLY A 36 3.87 6.02 5.40
N LEU A 37 4.74 7.02 5.52
CA LEU A 37 4.66 8.12 6.48
C LEU A 37 4.58 9.46 5.76
N CYS A 38 3.87 10.43 6.36
CA CYS A 38 3.90 11.80 5.91
C CYS A 38 5.23 12.43 6.30
N ARG A 39 6.03 12.83 5.31
CA ARG A 39 7.30 13.53 5.54
C ARG A 39 7.03 15.00 5.88
N ALA A 40 7.94 15.62 6.61
CA ALA A 40 7.90 17.05 6.92
C ALA A 40 8.51 17.95 5.80
N ASP A 41 8.84 17.36 4.66
CA ASP A 41 9.44 18.03 3.52
C ASP A 41 8.91 17.47 2.21
N GLU A 42 8.65 18.34 1.24
CA GLU A 42 8.33 17.99 -0.14
C GLU A 42 9.17 18.85 -1.07
N ASN A 43 10.16 18.23 -1.73
CA ASN A 43 11.09 18.88 -2.66
C ASN A 43 11.85 20.07 -2.03
N GLY A 44 12.31 19.95 -0.79
CA GLY A 44 13.01 21.01 -0.06
C GLY A 44 12.10 22.08 0.54
N GLN A 45 10.78 21.91 0.46
CA GLN A 45 9.80 22.81 1.08
C GLN A 45 9.24 22.15 2.34
N PRO A 46 9.35 22.78 3.52
CA PRO A 46 8.72 22.29 4.74
C PRO A 46 7.21 22.18 4.58
N ILE A 47 6.65 21.05 4.98
CA ILE A 47 5.20 20.83 5.02
C ILE A 47 4.74 20.46 6.44
N ALA A 48 3.58 20.98 6.83
CA ALA A 48 2.95 20.66 8.12
C ALA A 48 2.10 19.40 8.02
N ALA A 49 1.45 19.20 6.90
CA ALA A 49 0.56 18.10 6.65
C ALA A 49 0.37 17.87 5.14
N LEU A 50 -0.17 16.71 4.80
CA LEU A 50 -0.78 16.46 3.51
C LEU A 50 -2.27 16.15 3.68
N THR A 51 -3.04 16.39 2.64
CA THR A 51 -4.44 15.96 2.56
C THR A 51 -4.60 15.04 1.36
N LEU A 52 -5.13 13.86 1.61
CA LEU A 52 -5.47 12.90 0.56
C LEU A 52 -6.98 12.86 0.37
N GLU A 53 -7.39 12.95 -0.88
CA GLU A 53 -8.79 12.79 -1.28
C GLU A 53 -8.93 11.61 -2.21
N HIS A 54 -10.11 10.98 -2.21
CA HIS A 54 -10.43 9.84 -3.06
C HIS A 54 -11.92 9.85 -3.43
N TYR A 55 -12.28 9.13 -4.48
CA TYR A 55 -13.68 8.82 -4.77
C TYR A 55 -14.11 7.59 -3.99
N PRO A 56 -15.10 7.71 -3.07
CA PRO A 56 -15.64 6.57 -2.33
C PRO A 56 -16.13 5.46 -3.27
N GLY A 57 -15.77 4.23 -2.93
CA GLY A 57 -16.08 3.03 -3.72
C GLY A 57 -15.11 2.74 -4.86
N MET A 58 -14.60 3.77 -5.55
CA MET A 58 -13.66 3.58 -6.66
C MET A 58 -12.27 3.17 -6.16
N ALA A 59 -11.75 3.82 -5.14
CA ALA A 59 -10.44 3.51 -4.59
C ALA A 59 -10.41 2.11 -3.97
N GLU A 60 -11.44 1.74 -3.21
CA GLU A 60 -11.57 0.39 -2.65
C GLU A 60 -11.63 -0.68 -3.75
N ALA A 61 -12.41 -0.44 -4.81
CA ALA A 61 -12.55 -1.36 -5.93
C ALA A 61 -11.22 -1.56 -6.68
N GLU A 62 -10.47 -0.49 -6.92
CA GLU A 62 -9.16 -0.56 -7.56
C GLU A 62 -8.12 -1.29 -6.69
N ILE A 63 -8.10 -1.03 -5.39
CA ILE A 63 -7.22 -1.76 -4.46
C ILE A 63 -7.59 -3.25 -4.44
N ALA A 64 -8.88 -3.58 -4.36
CA ALA A 64 -9.36 -4.96 -4.36
C ALA A 64 -8.95 -5.68 -5.65
N ARG A 65 -9.07 -5.03 -6.81
CA ARG A 65 -8.64 -5.59 -8.10
C ARG A 65 -7.16 -5.94 -8.11
N HIS A 66 -6.31 -5.05 -7.60
CA HIS A 66 -4.86 -5.31 -7.54
C HIS A 66 -4.49 -6.37 -6.49
N VAL A 67 -5.23 -6.46 -5.40
CA VAL A 67 -5.07 -7.56 -4.42
C VAL A 67 -5.39 -8.90 -5.07
N GLU A 68 -6.46 -8.99 -5.86
CA GLU A 68 -6.80 -10.23 -6.59
C GLU A 68 -5.74 -10.55 -7.66
N GLU A 69 -5.20 -9.56 -8.34
CA GLU A 69 -4.09 -9.74 -9.27
C GLU A 69 -2.82 -10.26 -8.55
N ALA A 70 -2.49 -9.70 -7.40
CA ALA A 70 -1.37 -10.20 -6.58
C ALA A 70 -1.57 -11.66 -6.15
N ARG A 71 -2.81 -12.03 -5.76
CA ARG A 71 -3.17 -13.42 -5.43
C ARG A 71 -3.01 -14.38 -6.60
N ALA A 72 -3.33 -13.91 -7.80
CA ALA A 72 -3.16 -14.72 -9.02
C ALA A 72 -1.67 -14.95 -9.36
N ARG A 73 -0.81 -14.00 -9.00
CA ARG A 73 0.63 -14.06 -9.28
C ARG A 73 1.42 -14.86 -8.25
N TRP A 74 1.09 -14.73 -6.98
CA TRP A 74 1.87 -15.30 -5.87
C TRP A 74 1.00 -16.09 -4.88
N PRO A 75 1.57 -17.13 -4.24
CA PRO A 75 0.87 -17.92 -3.23
C PRO A 75 0.76 -17.15 -1.91
N LEU A 76 -0.18 -16.23 -1.83
CA LEU A 76 -0.42 -15.40 -0.66
C LEU A 76 -1.37 -16.09 0.33
N LEU A 77 -1.08 -15.96 1.60
CA LEU A 77 -1.89 -16.44 2.72
C LEU A 77 -2.64 -15.32 3.44
N GLY A 78 -2.22 -14.08 3.24
CA GLY A 78 -2.89 -12.91 3.78
C GLY A 78 -2.45 -11.63 3.07
N VAL A 79 -3.37 -10.68 2.94
CA VAL A 79 -3.08 -9.30 2.48
C VAL A 79 -3.89 -8.33 3.32
N THR A 80 -3.22 -7.30 3.80
CA THR A 80 -3.86 -6.16 4.46
C THR A 80 -3.41 -4.87 3.77
N VAL A 81 -4.36 -4.08 3.32
CA VAL A 81 -4.13 -2.72 2.80
C VAL A 81 -5.01 -1.76 3.59
N ILE A 82 -4.38 -0.85 4.32
CA ILE A 82 -5.07 0.22 5.03
C ILE A 82 -4.51 1.54 4.54
N HIS A 83 -5.37 2.40 4.03
CA HIS A 83 -4.96 3.70 3.52
C HIS A 83 -5.79 4.79 4.18
N ARG A 84 -5.12 5.79 4.74
CA ARG A 84 -5.80 6.96 5.30
C ARG A 84 -6.11 7.97 4.19
N TYR A 85 -7.16 8.73 4.42
CA TYR A 85 -7.53 9.90 3.64
C TYR A 85 -7.84 11.08 4.59
N GLY A 86 -8.07 12.25 4.03
CA GLY A 86 -8.18 13.49 4.79
C GLY A 86 -6.80 14.04 5.19
N ARG A 87 -6.79 14.92 6.17
CA ARG A 87 -5.57 15.58 6.64
C ARG A 87 -4.73 14.64 7.49
N ILE A 88 -3.44 14.51 7.14
CA ILE A 88 -2.46 13.67 7.81
C ILE A 88 -1.24 14.54 8.12
N ALA A 89 -0.91 14.71 9.40
CA ALA A 89 0.21 15.54 9.82
C ALA A 89 1.56 14.89 9.51
N ALA A 90 2.61 15.72 9.40
CA ALA A 90 3.97 15.24 9.24
C ALA A 90 4.35 14.26 10.38
N GLY A 91 4.95 13.14 10.02
CA GLY A 91 5.31 12.04 10.91
C GLY A 91 4.22 10.98 11.09
N GLU A 92 2.99 11.25 10.70
CA GLU A 92 1.91 10.27 10.83
C GLU A 92 1.92 9.21 9.71
N VAL A 93 1.38 8.04 10.03
CA VAL A 93 1.21 6.93 9.08
C VAL A 93 0.12 7.28 8.07
N ILE A 94 0.41 7.06 6.79
CA ILE A 94 -0.53 7.23 5.68
C ILE A 94 -1.12 5.88 5.27
N VAL A 95 -0.26 4.89 5.10
CA VAL A 95 -0.63 3.61 4.48
C VAL A 95 0.13 2.45 5.12
N LEU A 96 -0.55 1.33 5.23
CA LEU A 96 0.02 0.03 5.53
C LEU A 96 -0.31 -0.92 4.38
N VAL A 97 0.71 -1.58 3.85
CA VAL A 97 0.57 -2.78 3.03
C VAL A 97 1.26 -3.92 3.76
N ALA A 98 0.52 -4.96 4.09
CA ALA A 98 1.09 -6.16 4.69
C ALA A 98 0.71 -7.39 3.85
N THR A 99 1.68 -8.24 3.58
CA THR A 99 1.51 -9.48 2.82
C THR A 99 2.08 -10.65 3.57
N ALA A 100 1.36 -11.76 3.59
CA ALA A 100 1.76 -13.00 4.24
C ALA A 100 1.81 -14.15 3.23
N SER A 101 2.85 -14.95 3.33
CA SER A 101 3.04 -16.17 2.52
C SER A 101 3.80 -17.21 3.33
N SER A 102 3.85 -18.46 2.84
CA SER A 102 4.73 -19.48 3.40
C SER A 102 6.22 -19.15 3.18
N HIS A 103 6.56 -18.37 2.15
CA HIS A 103 7.94 -18.03 1.83
C HIS A 103 8.09 -16.53 1.56
N ARG A 104 9.27 -15.99 1.95
CA ARG A 104 9.57 -14.55 1.87
C ARG A 104 9.50 -13.95 0.46
N GLU A 105 9.88 -14.71 -0.56
CA GLU A 105 9.94 -14.22 -1.95
C GLU A 105 8.57 -13.71 -2.43
N ALA A 106 7.52 -14.51 -2.25
CA ALA A 106 6.16 -14.13 -2.62
C ALA A 106 5.66 -12.94 -1.78
N ALA A 107 5.99 -12.90 -0.48
CA ALA A 107 5.58 -11.80 0.40
C ALA A 107 6.22 -10.47 -0.03
N PHE A 108 7.53 -10.44 -0.32
CA PHE A 108 8.21 -9.24 -0.82
C PHE A 108 7.70 -8.81 -2.19
N ALA A 109 7.58 -9.74 -3.13
CA ALA A 109 7.12 -9.43 -4.48
C ALA A 109 5.71 -8.84 -4.48
N ALA A 110 4.79 -9.43 -3.73
CA ALA A 110 3.42 -8.94 -3.61
C ALA A 110 3.33 -7.57 -2.92
N ALA A 111 4.10 -7.34 -1.86
CA ALA A 111 4.11 -6.04 -1.18
C ALA A 111 4.61 -4.93 -2.12
N SER A 112 5.70 -5.19 -2.84
CA SER A 112 6.25 -4.25 -3.82
C SER A 112 5.27 -3.97 -4.96
N PHE A 113 4.65 -5.00 -5.52
CA PHE A 113 3.63 -4.89 -6.55
C PHE A 113 2.45 -4.02 -6.10
N LEU A 114 1.90 -4.28 -4.92
CA LEU A 114 0.77 -3.51 -4.39
C LEU A 114 1.14 -2.05 -4.16
N MET A 115 2.35 -1.77 -3.66
CA MET A 115 2.80 -0.40 -3.46
C MET A 115 2.98 0.37 -4.76
N ASP A 116 3.52 -0.26 -5.80
CA ASP A 116 3.68 0.40 -7.09
C ASP A 116 2.33 0.79 -7.69
N TYR A 117 1.30 -0.06 -7.55
CA TYR A 117 -0.05 0.26 -8.00
C TYR A 117 -0.76 1.30 -7.14
N LEU A 118 -0.60 1.24 -5.82
CA LEU A 118 -1.15 2.27 -4.92
C LEU A 118 -0.61 3.67 -5.23
N LYS A 119 0.65 3.74 -5.67
CA LYS A 119 1.30 5.00 -6.07
C LYS A 119 0.83 5.54 -7.41
N THR A 120 0.41 4.69 -8.33
CA THR A 120 0.18 5.07 -9.74
C THR A 120 -1.27 4.93 -10.18
N ARG A 121 -1.99 3.93 -9.67
CA ARG A 121 -3.32 3.55 -10.16
C ARG A 121 -4.44 3.78 -9.17
N ALA A 122 -4.13 3.85 -7.87
CA ALA A 122 -5.16 4.18 -6.89
C ALA A 122 -5.60 5.64 -7.06
N PRO A 123 -6.91 5.91 -7.14
CA PRO A 123 -7.43 7.24 -7.41
C PRO A 123 -7.41 8.11 -6.16
N PHE A 124 -6.21 8.49 -5.74
CA PHE A 124 -5.96 9.45 -4.68
C PHE A 124 -5.38 10.75 -5.25
N TRP A 125 -5.86 11.89 -4.74
CA TRP A 125 -5.29 13.21 -4.98
C TRP A 125 -4.59 13.70 -3.74
N LYS A 126 -3.37 14.23 -3.90
CA LYS A 126 -2.54 14.72 -2.81
C LYS A 126 -2.43 16.24 -2.85
N GLN A 127 -2.77 16.89 -1.75
CA GLN A 127 -2.53 18.29 -1.49
C GLN A 127 -1.53 18.43 -0.33
N VAL A 128 -0.55 19.28 -0.45
CA VAL A 128 0.41 19.59 0.63
C VAL A 128 0.12 20.93 1.26
N GLU A 129 0.26 21.01 2.58
CA GLU A 129 0.10 22.22 3.38
C GLU A 129 1.48 22.77 3.73
N THR A 130 1.86 23.88 3.12
CA THR A 130 3.12 24.58 3.33
C THR A 130 2.91 25.89 4.08
N VAL A 131 3.99 26.58 4.48
CA VAL A 131 3.94 27.92 5.08
C VAL A 131 3.32 28.96 4.12
N ALA A 132 3.44 28.74 2.81
CA ALA A 132 2.90 29.62 1.77
C ALA A 132 1.44 29.32 1.38
N GLY A 133 0.84 28.26 1.94
CA GLY A 133 -0.51 27.79 1.63
C GLY A 133 -0.55 26.35 1.18
N THR A 134 -1.66 25.94 0.55
CA THR A 134 -1.86 24.58 0.04
C THR A 134 -1.57 24.48 -1.46
N ALA A 135 -1.01 23.36 -1.90
CA ALA A 135 -0.75 23.08 -3.31
C ALA A 135 -1.02 21.60 -3.64
N TRP A 136 -1.62 21.36 -4.81
CA TRP A 136 -1.77 20.01 -5.37
C TRP A 136 -0.43 19.48 -5.85
N VAL A 137 -0.20 18.18 -5.67
CA VAL A 137 1.03 17.50 -6.08
C VAL A 137 0.70 16.40 -7.09
N ASP A 138 1.38 16.47 -8.25
CA ASP A 138 1.26 15.47 -9.30
C ASP A 138 1.97 14.16 -8.95
N ALA A 139 1.52 13.06 -9.57
CA ALA A 139 2.18 11.76 -9.47
C ALA A 139 3.62 11.84 -10.01
N LYS A 140 4.54 11.10 -9.38
CA LYS A 140 5.95 11.09 -9.81
C LYS A 140 6.15 10.12 -10.98
N VAL A 141 6.91 10.54 -12.00
CA VAL A 141 7.26 9.70 -13.16
C VAL A 141 7.97 8.39 -12.74
N ALA A 142 8.78 8.43 -11.67
CA ALA A 142 9.43 7.24 -11.15
C ALA A 142 8.44 6.19 -10.62
N ASP A 143 7.28 6.61 -10.14
CA ASP A 143 6.23 5.69 -9.66
C ASP A 143 5.57 4.96 -10.83
N ASP A 144 5.36 5.63 -11.97
CA ASP A 144 4.83 5.01 -13.20
C ASP A 144 5.79 3.97 -13.75
N ALA A 145 7.09 4.27 -13.83
CA ALA A 145 8.11 3.33 -14.26
C ALA A 145 8.21 2.09 -13.35
N ALA A 146 8.04 2.27 -12.03
CA ALA A 146 8.01 1.17 -11.09
C ALA A 146 6.79 0.25 -11.30
N ALA A 147 5.62 0.80 -11.63
CA ALA A 147 4.43 0.02 -11.94
C ALA A 147 4.55 -0.74 -13.28
N GLU A 148 5.22 -0.18 -14.27
CA GLU A 148 5.40 -0.79 -15.59
C GLU A 148 6.15 -2.13 -15.55
N ARG A 149 7.06 -2.33 -14.59
CA ARG A 149 7.78 -3.62 -14.43
C ARG A 149 6.86 -4.83 -14.22
N TRP A 150 5.62 -4.59 -13.79
CA TRP A 150 4.63 -5.63 -13.53
C TRP A 150 3.71 -5.94 -14.70
N SER A 151 3.85 -5.24 -15.83
CA SER A 151 3.00 -5.42 -17.02
C SER A 151 3.28 -6.73 -17.77
N GLY A 152 4.37 -7.44 -17.46
CA GLY A 152 4.72 -8.75 -18.02
C GLY A 152 3.89 -9.91 -17.44
N LYS A 153 3.93 -11.07 -18.14
CA LYS A 153 3.29 -12.29 -17.67
C LYS A 153 3.86 -12.71 -16.29
N PRO A 154 3.01 -13.14 -15.35
CA PRO A 154 3.47 -13.66 -14.07
C PRO A 154 4.50 -14.80 -14.26
N PRO A 155 5.49 -14.94 -13.35
CA PRO A 155 6.38 -16.09 -13.40
C PRO A 155 5.55 -17.39 -13.29
N GLU A 156 5.88 -18.38 -14.14
CA GLU A 156 5.24 -19.68 -14.07
C GLU A 156 5.51 -20.29 -12.69
N ARG A 157 4.45 -20.80 -12.04
CA ARG A 157 4.59 -21.50 -10.78
C ARG A 157 5.40 -22.76 -11.03
N GLU A 158 6.64 -22.81 -10.56
CA GLU A 158 7.34 -24.11 -10.46
C GLU A 158 6.49 -24.99 -9.53
N ALA A 159 6.04 -26.11 -10.11
CA ALA A 159 5.35 -27.14 -9.33
C ALA A 159 6.35 -27.65 -8.28
N ALA A 160 6.04 -27.44 -7.01
CA ALA A 160 6.81 -28.00 -5.91
C ALA A 160 6.84 -29.52 -6.08
N LYS A 161 8.05 -30.04 -6.29
CA LYS A 161 8.35 -31.47 -6.21
C LYS A 161 8.47 -31.89 -4.76
#